data_2211d1a0a7e68d02cdf34c622f05cc0d
#
_entry.id   2211d1a0a7e68d02cdf34c622f05cc0d
#
_cell.length_a   1.000
_cell.length_b   1.000
_cell.length_c   1.000
_cell.angle_alpha   90.00
_cell.angle_beta   90.00
_cell.angle_gamma   90.00
#
_symmetry.space_group_name_H-M   'P 1'
#
loop_
_entity.id
_entity.type
_entity.pdbx_description
1 polymer ?
#
loop_
_entity_poly.entity_id
_entity_poly.type
_entity_poly.pdbx_seq_one_letter_code
_entity_poly.pdbx_strand_id
1 'polypeptide(L)'
;MKRLMAIVLCLCCLLGLAACGAQSGDSGNDKKLVIWHDKEEAVVAAMQDYLREAVPDLEIVFEKKTSLTDSLKLVGNDPNAAPDLFVFAHDKIGVFAEMGILAPVTPLLPEGGTADFLPMTVAAASYKGTLYQLPLYFETLLFMYNRRYMTDEDVPATTEELYRYMEENTGRGRYGFVEQHSTAYYSAAWIHGFGGSIIDDSGTPFPDEQAVQQALRYHLKFVALMPGETEYNTVNTLFLEGKADATIGGPWMVPSARSAGIDLGIAPMPTVDETGLQLAPYSGVQGIHVLKYAAEKKTAAVKELLAALSKPEIGTALALASGCAPANSKCYDDAQVTDDPMVQVMRT
;
A
#
# COMPACT_ATOMS: atom_id res chain seq x y z
N MET A 1 -52.25 19.34 -55.08
CA MET A 1 -51.72 18.24 -54.26
C MET A 1 -50.22 18.33 -54.06
N LYS A 2 -49.36 18.55 -55.09
CA LYS A 2 -47.90 18.61 -54.89
C LYS A 2 -47.37 19.75 -53.95
N ARG A 3 -48.06 20.94 -53.98
CA ARG A 3 -47.66 22.06 -53.06
C ARG A 3 -48.08 21.88 -51.59
N LEU A 4 -49.19 21.16 -51.34
CA LEU A 4 -49.64 20.85 -49.99
C LEU A 4 -48.75 19.80 -49.36
N MET A 5 -48.26 18.83 -50.12
CA MET A 5 -47.33 17.79 -49.63
C MET A 5 -45.94 18.34 -49.27
N ALA A 6 -45.47 19.38 -50.01
CA ALA A 6 -44.21 20.05 -49.67
C ALA A 6 -44.27 20.85 -48.36
N ILE A 7 -45.41 21.50 -48.06
CA ILE A 7 -45.62 22.26 -46.83
C ILE A 7 -45.71 21.31 -45.64
N VAL A 8 -46.37 20.17 -45.74
CA VAL A 8 -46.44 19.16 -44.69
C VAL A 8 -45.07 18.52 -44.42
N LEU A 9 -44.26 18.27 -45.46
CA LEU A 9 -42.91 17.73 -45.30
C LEU A 9 -41.96 18.74 -44.61
N CYS A 10 -42.03 20.04 -44.91
CA CYS A 10 -41.26 21.09 -44.25
C CYS A 10 -41.70 21.30 -42.79
N LEU A 11 -42.99 21.16 -42.43
CA LEU A 11 -43.46 21.27 -41.04
C LEU A 11 -43.01 20.07 -40.20
N CYS A 12 -42.93 18.86 -40.75
CA CYS A 12 -42.40 17.68 -40.08
C CYS A 12 -40.88 17.78 -39.85
N CYS A 13 -40.11 18.43 -40.73
CA CYS A 13 -38.68 18.67 -40.54
C CYS A 13 -38.41 19.75 -39.48
N LEU A 14 -39.28 20.73 -39.29
CA LEU A 14 -39.15 21.77 -38.26
C LEU A 14 -39.53 21.27 -36.86
N LEU A 15 -40.39 20.28 -36.72
CA LEU A 15 -40.74 19.65 -35.46
C LEU A 15 -39.69 18.60 -35.01
N GLY A 16 -38.85 18.09 -35.91
CA GLY A 16 -37.75 17.18 -35.62
C GLY A 16 -36.51 17.86 -35.03
N LEU A 17 -36.37 19.20 -35.17
CA LEU A 17 -35.21 19.95 -34.65
C LEU A 17 -35.40 20.51 -33.22
N ALA A 18 -36.60 20.41 -32.65
CA ALA A 18 -36.86 20.81 -31.28
C ALA A 18 -36.72 19.68 -30.24
N ALA A 19 -36.42 18.45 -30.68
CA ALA A 19 -36.25 17.28 -29.80
C ALA A 19 -34.77 16.98 -29.44
N CYS A 20 -33.79 17.78 -29.91
CA CYS A 20 -32.39 17.67 -29.54
C CYS A 20 -31.98 18.80 -28.60
N GLY A 21 -32.56 18.85 -27.40
CA GLY A 21 -32.30 19.91 -26.42
C GLY A 21 -32.59 19.53 -24.99
N ALA A 22 -32.64 18.26 -24.66
CA ALA A 22 -32.54 17.76 -23.28
C ALA A 22 -31.60 16.56 -23.32
N GLN A 23 -30.30 16.82 -23.30
CA GLN A 23 -29.36 15.88 -22.74
C GLN A 23 -29.71 15.83 -21.24
N SER A 24 -30.61 14.92 -20.88
CA SER A 24 -30.65 14.39 -19.53
C SER A 24 -29.26 13.81 -19.32
N GLY A 25 -28.41 14.54 -18.61
CA GLY A 25 -27.17 14.01 -18.09
C GLY A 25 -27.54 12.67 -17.46
N ASP A 26 -26.79 11.66 -17.82
CA ASP A 26 -26.92 10.32 -17.23
C ASP A 26 -26.54 10.43 -15.73
N SER A 27 -27.51 10.91 -14.93
CA SER A 27 -27.33 11.14 -13.49
C SER A 27 -27.11 9.83 -12.70
N GLY A 28 -27.24 8.68 -13.38
CA GLY A 28 -26.96 7.37 -12.82
C GLY A 28 -25.45 7.00 -12.86
N ASN A 29 -24.69 7.56 -13.80
CA ASN A 29 -23.26 7.24 -13.96
C ASN A 29 -22.37 8.11 -13.04
N ASP A 30 -22.86 9.28 -12.62
CA ASP A 30 -22.08 10.19 -11.77
C ASP A 30 -21.91 9.72 -10.33
N LYS A 31 -22.74 8.76 -9.87
CA LYS A 31 -22.70 8.15 -8.54
C LYS A 31 -21.97 6.78 -8.51
N LYS A 32 -21.56 6.28 -9.67
CA LYS A 32 -20.80 5.03 -9.76
C LYS A 32 -19.31 5.31 -9.82
N LEU A 33 -18.55 4.69 -8.90
CA LEU A 33 -17.09 4.78 -8.83
C LEU A 33 -16.49 3.38 -8.96
N VAL A 34 -15.54 3.23 -9.89
CA VAL A 34 -14.75 2.02 -10.09
C VAL A 34 -13.37 2.21 -9.45
N ILE A 35 -13.02 1.34 -8.51
CA ILE A 35 -11.76 1.39 -7.76
C ILE A 35 -10.94 0.14 -8.09
N TRP A 36 -9.78 0.31 -8.73
CA TRP A 36 -8.84 -0.77 -8.92
C TRP A 36 -7.93 -0.94 -7.71
N HIS A 37 -7.52 -2.18 -7.43
CA HIS A 37 -6.63 -2.49 -6.31
C HIS A 37 -5.81 -3.77 -6.56
N ASP A 38 -4.76 -3.96 -5.77
CA ASP A 38 -3.97 -5.18 -5.67
C ASP A 38 -4.01 -5.80 -4.26
N LYS A 39 -4.90 -5.29 -3.39
CA LYS A 39 -4.94 -5.59 -1.97
C LYS A 39 -5.51 -6.97 -1.65
N GLU A 40 -5.20 -7.45 -0.44
CA GLU A 40 -5.75 -8.66 0.15
C GLU A 40 -7.27 -8.53 0.37
N GLU A 41 -7.95 -9.68 0.37
CA GLU A 41 -9.41 -9.73 0.48
C GLU A 41 -9.92 -9.09 1.77
N ALA A 42 -9.23 -9.29 2.90
CA ALA A 42 -9.62 -8.72 4.20
C ALA A 42 -9.63 -7.18 4.19
N VAL A 43 -8.64 -6.55 3.56
CA VAL A 43 -8.53 -5.09 3.42
C VAL A 43 -9.69 -4.56 2.58
N VAL A 44 -9.96 -5.20 1.44
CA VAL A 44 -11.04 -4.78 0.53
C VAL A 44 -12.40 -4.98 1.19
N ALA A 45 -12.61 -6.08 1.89
CA ALA A 45 -13.86 -6.35 2.63
C ALA A 45 -14.11 -5.28 3.70
N ALA A 46 -13.09 -4.90 4.48
CA ALA A 46 -13.20 -3.84 5.47
C ALA A 46 -13.56 -2.49 4.83
N MET A 47 -12.95 -2.15 3.68
CA MET A 47 -13.30 -0.94 2.93
C MET A 47 -14.76 -0.99 2.42
N GLN A 48 -15.18 -2.10 1.85
CA GLN A 48 -16.53 -2.28 1.32
C GLN A 48 -17.59 -2.17 2.41
N ASP A 49 -17.37 -2.84 3.55
CA ASP A 49 -18.30 -2.83 4.67
C ASP A 49 -18.46 -1.42 5.25
N TYR A 50 -17.35 -0.73 5.47
CA TYR A 50 -17.37 0.65 5.93
C TYR A 50 -18.07 1.59 4.94
N LEU A 51 -17.71 1.55 3.66
CA LEU A 51 -18.26 2.47 2.65
C LEU A 51 -19.73 2.22 2.37
N ARG A 52 -20.23 1.00 2.50
CA ARG A 52 -21.65 0.69 2.38
C ARG A 52 -22.51 1.46 3.38
N GLU A 53 -21.97 1.70 4.58
CA GLU A 53 -22.66 2.46 5.64
C GLU A 53 -22.36 3.96 5.53
N ALA A 54 -21.15 4.34 5.23
CA ALA A 54 -20.69 5.72 5.23
C ALA A 54 -21.20 6.53 4.03
N VAL A 55 -21.33 5.90 2.85
CA VAL A 55 -21.76 6.54 1.59
C VAL A 55 -22.77 5.67 0.83
N PRO A 56 -23.95 5.40 1.42
CA PRO A 56 -24.92 4.45 0.88
C PRO A 56 -25.49 4.85 -0.49
N ASP A 57 -25.38 6.12 -0.86
CA ASP A 57 -25.86 6.65 -2.14
C ASP A 57 -24.88 6.45 -3.29
N LEU A 58 -23.63 6.00 -3.03
CA LEU A 58 -22.64 5.72 -4.05
C LEU A 58 -22.62 4.23 -4.43
N GLU A 59 -22.60 3.94 -5.71
CA GLU A 59 -22.29 2.61 -6.23
C GLU A 59 -20.76 2.46 -6.36
N ILE A 60 -20.12 1.73 -5.44
CA ILE A 60 -18.67 1.53 -5.44
C ILE A 60 -18.35 0.11 -5.88
N VAL A 61 -17.56 -0.02 -6.96
CA VAL A 61 -17.13 -1.30 -7.52
C VAL A 61 -15.63 -1.45 -7.33
N PHE A 62 -15.21 -2.47 -6.58
CA PHE A 62 -13.81 -2.83 -6.43
C PHE A 62 -13.40 -3.89 -7.45
N GLU A 63 -12.30 -3.65 -8.16
CA GLU A 63 -11.75 -4.59 -9.15
C GLU A 63 -10.28 -4.91 -8.85
N LYS A 64 -9.99 -6.17 -8.56
CA LYS A 64 -8.61 -6.63 -8.33
C LYS A 64 -7.83 -6.72 -9.64
N LYS A 65 -6.60 -6.19 -9.63
CA LYS A 65 -5.65 -6.24 -10.75
C LYS A 65 -4.32 -6.82 -10.30
N THR A 66 -3.88 -7.90 -10.92
CA THR A 66 -2.60 -8.55 -10.59
C THR A 66 -1.37 -7.78 -11.10
N SER A 67 -1.55 -6.93 -12.14
CA SER A 67 -0.51 -6.07 -12.70
C SER A 67 -1.02 -4.63 -12.77
N LEU A 68 -1.39 -4.08 -11.59
CA LEU A 68 -2.05 -2.77 -11.50
C LEU A 68 -1.22 -1.65 -12.14
N THR A 69 0.09 -1.60 -11.87
CA THR A 69 0.99 -0.59 -12.44
C THR A 69 0.98 -0.60 -13.97
N ASP A 70 1.09 -1.77 -14.59
CA ASP A 70 1.13 -1.88 -16.04
C ASP A 70 -0.24 -1.61 -16.67
N SER A 71 -1.30 -2.04 -15.99
CA SER A 71 -2.68 -1.73 -16.41
C SER A 71 -2.93 -0.21 -16.43
N LEU A 72 -2.52 0.50 -15.38
CA LEU A 72 -2.65 1.96 -15.29
C LEU A 72 -1.78 2.69 -16.34
N LYS A 73 -0.56 2.21 -16.58
CA LYS A 73 0.28 2.76 -17.67
C LYS A 73 -0.38 2.63 -19.03
N LEU A 74 -1.10 1.53 -19.27
CA LEU A 74 -1.75 1.26 -20.55
C LEU A 74 -3.01 2.12 -20.77
N VAL A 75 -3.88 2.20 -19.75
CA VAL A 75 -5.22 2.80 -19.91
C VAL A 75 -5.47 4.05 -19.09
N GLY A 76 -4.57 4.47 -18.20
CA GLY A 76 -4.81 5.57 -17.26
C GLY A 76 -5.14 6.92 -17.91
N ASN A 77 -4.82 7.11 -19.18
CA ASN A 77 -5.19 8.26 -19.99
C ASN A 77 -6.45 8.06 -20.84
N ASP A 78 -7.09 6.88 -20.82
CA ASP A 78 -8.32 6.60 -21.52
C ASP A 78 -9.53 6.70 -20.57
N PRO A 79 -10.38 7.72 -20.68
CA PRO A 79 -11.51 7.91 -19.76
C PRO A 79 -12.59 6.82 -19.87
N ASN A 80 -12.53 5.96 -20.88
CA ASN A 80 -13.49 4.87 -21.06
C ASN A 80 -13.00 3.52 -20.54
N ALA A 81 -11.68 3.38 -20.35
CA ALA A 81 -11.05 2.12 -19.93
C ALA A 81 -10.38 2.22 -18.55
N ALA A 82 -10.01 3.43 -18.12
CA ALA A 82 -9.40 3.66 -16.81
C ALA A 82 -10.43 3.55 -15.68
N PRO A 83 -10.01 3.17 -14.46
CA PRO A 83 -10.86 3.28 -13.27
C PRO A 83 -11.07 4.75 -12.89
N ASP A 84 -11.96 5.01 -11.96
CA ASP A 84 -12.11 6.34 -11.35
C ASP A 84 -11.02 6.60 -10.32
N LEU A 85 -10.72 5.60 -9.50
CA LEU A 85 -9.71 5.64 -8.43
C LEU A 85 -8.94 4.31 -8.39
N PHE A 86 -7.85 4.30 -7.65
CA PHE A 86 -7.17 3.04 -7.33
C PHE A 86 -6.49 3.10 -5.95
N VAL A 87 -6.41 1.94 -5.29
CA VAL A 87 -5.71 1.76 -4.01
C VAL A 87 -4.38 1.09 -4.28
N PHE A 88 -3.28 1.79 -3.95
CA PHE A 88 -1.92 1.32 -4.20
C PHE A 88 -0.90 1.98 -3.28
N ALA A 89 0.34 1.44 -3.28
CA ALA A 89 1.46 2.01 -2.56
C ALA A 89 1.93 3.34 -3.18
N HIS A 90 2.52 4.20 -2.35
CA HIS A 90 2.98 5.53 -2.74
C HIS A 90 4.16 5.54 -3.72
N ASP A 91 4.93 4.46 -3.82
CA ASP A 91 6.20 4.36 -4.55
C ASP A 91 6.10 4.61 -6.07
N LYS A 92 4.89 4.59 -6.63
CA LYS A 92 4.62 4.86 -8.06
C LYS A 92 4.00 6.23 -8.32
N ILE A 93 3.77 7.06 -7.29
CA ILE A 93 3.17 8.40 -7.44
C ILE A 93 3.92 9.23 -8.49
N GLY A 94 5.26 9.29 -8.39
CA GLY A 94 6.07 10.05 -9.33
C GLY A 94 5.85 9.64 -10.78
N VAL A 95 5.81 8.34 -11.07
CA VAL A 95 5.56 7.81 -12.41
C VAL A 95 4.19 8.23 -12.92
N PHE A 96 3.14 8.03 -12.12
CA PHE A 96 1.77 8.34 -12.55
C PHE A 96 1.49 9.84 -12.63
N ALA A 97 2.13 10.65 -11.75
CA ALA A 97 2.03 12.11 -11.81
C ALA A 97 2.70 12.66 -13.08
N GLU A 98 3.91 12.17 -13.44
CA GLU A 98 4.59 12.58 -14.68
C GLU A 98 3.84 12.11 -15.94
N MET A 99 3.11 11.00 -15.88
CA MET A 99 2.20 10.58 -16.94
C MET A 99 0.95 11.46 -17.06
N GLY A 100 0.67 12.32 -16.07
CA GLY A 100 -0.48 13.21 -16.03
C GLY A 100 -1.82 12.49 -15.88
N ILE A 101 -1.83 11.28 -15.29
CA ILE A 101 -3.06 10.52 -15.04
C ILE A 101 -3.70 10.82 -13.70
N LEU A 102 -2.94 11.33 -12.72
CA LEU A 102 -3.40 11.64 -11.38
C LEU A 102 -3.99 13.06 -11.26
N ALA A 103 -5.02 13.19 -10.44
CA ALA A 103 -5.49 14.46 -9.94
C ALA A 103 -4.84 14.81 -8.60
N PRO A 104 -4.51 16.09 -8.33
CA PRO A 104 -4.21 16.53 -6.98
C PRO A 104 -5.38 16.26 -6.03
N VAL A 105 -5.10 15.66 -4.86
CA VAL A 105 -6.13 15.23 -3.92
C VAL A 105 -6.59 16.38 -3.01
N THR A 106 -5.70 17.32 -2.67
CA THR A 106 -6.00 18.43 -1.75
C THR A 106 -7.31 19.18 -2.06
N PRO A 107 -7.64 19.55 -3.31
CA PRO A 107 -8.89 20.25 -3.61
C PRO A 107 -10.16 19.40 -3.46
N LEU A 108 -9.97 18.09 -3.33
CA LEU A 108 -11.04 17.10 -3.24
C LEU A 108 -11.32 16.68 -1.79
N LEU A 109 -10.43 17.02 -0.85
CA LEU A 109 -10.57 16.68 0.57
C LEU A 109 -11.59 17.58 1.28
N PRO A 110 -12.17 17.11 2.40
CA PRO A 110 -13.00 17.93 3.27
C PRO A 110 -12.17 19.07 3.91
N GLU A 111 -12.86 20.01 4.57
CA GLU A 111 -12.22 21.03 5.40
C GLU A 111 -11.33 20.36 6.46
N GLY A 112 -10.14 20.92 6.71
CA GLY A 112 -9.10 20.31 7.53
C GLY A 112 -8.10 19.45 6.74
N GLY A 113 -8.48 18.96 5.57
CA GLY A 113 -7.57 18.23 4.66
C GLY A 113 -6.91 17.03 5.33
N THR A 114 -5.57 17.08 5.45
CA THR A 114 -4.75 16.01 6.07
C THR A 114 -4.23 16.36 7.46
N ALA A 115 -4.84 17.33 8.18
CA ALA A 115 -4.35 17.79 9.47
C ALA A 115 -4.26 16.68 10.55
N ASP A 116 -5.15 15.70 10.47
CA ASP A 116 -5.18 14.55 11.40
C ASP A 116 -4.32 13.37 10.93
N PHE A 117 -3.60 13.50 9.81
CA PHE A 117 -2.75 12.42 9.29
C PHE A 117 -1.30 12.55 9.77
N LEU A 118 -0.64 11.43 9.93
CA LEU A 118 0.79 11.39 10.31
C LEU A 118 1.63 12.10 9.23
N PRO A 119 2.50 13.06 9.60
CA PRO A 119 3.25 13.87 8.62
C PRO A 119 4.06 13.04 7.63
N MET A 120 4.64 11.89 8.09
CA MET A 120 5.40 11.01 7.23
C MET A 120 4.54 10.39 6.11
N THR A 121 3.27 10.06 6.40
CA THR A 121 2.37 9.46 5.41
C THR A 121 1.93 10.49 4.37
N VAL A 122 1.73 11.75 4.79
CA VAL A 122 1.42 12.87 3.88
C VAL A 122 2.61 13.21 3.00
N ALA A 123 3.83 13.21 3.56
CA ALA A 123 5.05 13.43 2.79
C ALA A 123 5.24 12.34 1.71
N ALA A 124 5.10 11.06 2.09
CA ALA A 124 5.17 9.93 1.16
C ALA A 124 4.09 9.97 0.06
N ALA A 125 2.88 10.45 0.41
CA ALA A 125 1.75 10.59 -0.52
C ALA A 125 1.88 11.80 -1.47
N SER A 126 2.96 12.58 -1.35
CA SER A 126 3.21 13.80 -2.12
C SER A 126 4.35 13.63 -3.11
N TYR A 127 4.23 14.29 -4.26
CA TYR A 127 5.28 14.37 -5.27
C TYR A 127 5.46 15.81 -5.72
N LYS A 128 6.70 16.32 -5.67
CA LYS A 128 7.03 17.73 -6.00
C LYS A 128 6.13 18.74 -5.28
N GLY A 129 5.83 18.47 -3.99
CA GLY A 129 5.00 19.34 -3.15
C GLY A 129 3.49 19.26 -3.41
N THR A 130 3.03 18.35 -4.26
CA THR A 130 1.60 18.12 -4.54
C THR A 130 1.15 16.77 -3.98
N LEU A 131 0.07 16.77 -3.20
CA LEU A 131 -0.54 15.55 -2.66
C LEU A 131 -1.34 14.84 -3.76
N TYR A 132 -0.97 13.60 -4.08
CA TYR A 132 -1.62 12.77 -5.11
C TYR A 132 -2.30 11.51 -4.55
N GLN A 133 -2.18 11.25 -3.25
CA GLN A 133 -2.80 10.12 -2.59
C GLN A 133 -3.41 10.58 -1.28
N LEU A 134 -4.61 10.12 -0.92
CA LEU A 134 -5.07 10.16 0.45
C LEU A 134 -4.49 8.94 1.16
N PRO A 135 -3.57 9.10 2.14
CA PRO A 135 -3.00 7.98 2.87
C PRO A 135 -4.09 7.27 3.70
N LEU A 136 -4.10 5.95 3.72
CA LEU A 136 -5.03 5.15 4.51
C LEU A 136 -4.32 4.44 5.66
N TYR A 137 -3.22 3.77 5.37
CA TYR A 137 -2.40 3.07 6.34
C TYR A 137 -0.95 2.98 5.84
N PHE A 138 -0.05 2.60 6.73
CA PHE A 138 1.32 2.29 6.37
C PHE A 138 1.74 0.94 6.92
N GLU A 139 2.72 0.36 6.29
CA GLU A 139 3.29 -0.94 6.61
C GLU A 139 4.80 -0.88 6.46
N THR A 140 5.50 -1.74 7.20
CA THR A 140 6.93 -1.94 7.07
C THR A 140 7.26 -3.41 7.21
N LEU A 141 8.51 -3.78 6.91
CA LEU A 141 8.99 -5.13 7.20
C LEU A 141 9.27 -5.27 8.69
N LEU A 142 8.96 -6.45 9.21
CA LEU A 142 9.05 -6.81 10.63
C LEU A 142 9.85 -8.09 10.77
N PHE A 143 10.47 -8.29 11.92
CA PHE A 143 11.04 -9.58 12.28
C PHE A 143 9.91 -10.49 12.74
N MET A 144 9.65 -11.56 11.96
CA MET A 144 8.60 -12.54 12.18
C MET A 144 9.22 -13.88 12.54
N TYR A 145 8.68 -14.58 13.53
CA TYR A 145 9.21 -15.88 13.96
C TYR A 145 8.10 -16.84 14.36
N ASN A 146 8.39 -18.12 14.27
CA ASN A 146 7.50 -19.20 14.68
C ASN A 146 7.86 -19.62 16.11
N ARG A 147 6.99 -19.30 17.09
CA ARG A 147 7.20 -19.59 18.52
C ARG A 147 7.43 -21.07 18.82
N ARG A 148 7.07 -21.94 17.90
CA ARG A 148 7.40 -23.37 18.02
C ARG A 148 8.89 -23.66 18.00
N TYR A 149 9.69 -22.81 17.36
CA TYR A 149 11.11 -23.04 17.13
C TYR A 149 12.01 -21.96 17.75
N MET A 150 11.56 -20.71 17.73
CA MET A 150 12.19 -19.57 18.37
C MET A 150 11.24 -19.02 19.42
N THR A 151 11.58 -19.16 20.71
CA THR A 151 10.75 -18.61 21.78
C THR A 151 10.91 -17.09 21.85
N ASP A 152 10.02 -16.40 22.57
CA ASP A 152 10.12 -14.93 22.74
C ASP A 152 11.44 -14.51 23.42
N GLU A 153 12.06 -15.42 24.18
CA GLU A 153 13.36 -15.22 24.87
C GLU A 153 14.56 -15.41 23.90
N ASP A 154 14.38 -16.16 22.82
CA ASP A 154 15.40 -16.42 21.79
C ASP A 154 15.43 -15.35 20.71
N VAL A 155 14.47 -14.40 20.69
CA VAL A 155 14.39 -13.35 19.68
C VAL A 155 15.64 -12.48 19.75
N PRO A 156 16.42 -12.39 18.65
CA PRO A 156 17.68 -11.67 18.67
C PRO A 156 17.45 -10.15 18.74
N ALA A 157 18.03 -9.52 19.75
CA ALA A 157 18.05 -8.06 19.90
C ALA A 157 19.11 -7.40 19.01
N THR A 158 20.15 -8.17 18.64
CA THR A 158 21.26 -7.69 17.83
C THR A 158 21.52 -8.61 16.63
N THR A 159 22.23 -8.08 15.63
CA THR A 159 22.58 -8.86 14.45
C THR A 159 23.59 -9.96 14.75
N GLU A 160 24.47 -9.81 15.77
CA GLU A 160 25.37 -10.86 16.19
C GLU A 160 24.62 -12.02 16.86
N GLU A 161 23.58 -11.71 17.66
CA GLU A 161 22.71 -12.74 18.23
C GLU A 161 21.94 -13.46 17.15
N LEU A 162 21.43 -12.75 16.11
CA LEU A 162 20.78 -13.35 14.95
C LEU A 162 21.74 -14.28 14.20
N TYR A 163 22.97 -13.84 13.96
CA TYR A 163 23.96 -14.65 13.26
C TYR A 163 24.27 -15.95 14.00
N ARG A 164 24.49 -15.86 15.31
CA ARG A 164 24.73 -17.03 16.19
C ARG A 164 23.53 -17.99 16.16
N TYR A 165 22.31 -17.46 16.30
CA TYR A 165 21.10 -18.27 16.18
C TYR A 165 21.03 -19.01 14.84
N MET A 166 21.36 -18.34 13.75
CA MET A 166 21.41 -18.96 12.42
C MET A 166 22.46 -20.07 12.32
N GLU A 167 23.67 -19.88 12.86
CA GLU A 167 24.71 -20.92 12.87
C GLU A 167 24.26 -22.17 13.62
N GLU A 168 23.58 -22.00 14.75
CA GLU A 168 23.13 -23.10 15.62
C GLU A 168 21.91 -23.85 15.02
N ASN A 169 21.02 -23.14 14.32
CA ASN A 169 19.73 -23.66 13.90
C ASN A 169 19.60 -23.90 12.38
N THR A 170 20.64 -23.62 11.61
CA THR A 170 20.62 -23.89 10.16
C THR A 170 21.29 -25.24 9.84
N GLY A 171 20.60 -26.09 9.10
CA GLY A 171 21.10 -27.38 8.64
C GLY A 171 19.98 -28.40 8.41
N ARG A 172 20.33 -29.47 7.70
CA ARG A 172 19.39 -30.57 7.39
C ARG A 172 18.10 -30.13 6.70
N GLY A 173 18.15 -29.08 5.87
CA GLY A 173 17.00 -28.53 5.15
C GLY A 173 16.13 -27.58 5.97
N ARG A 174 16.62 -27.12 7.11
CA ARG A 174 16.01 -26.06 7.93
C ARG A 174 16.94 -24.85 8.03
N TYR A 175 16.36 -23.69 8.29
CA TYR A 175 17.06 -22.43 8.39
C TYR A 175 16.62 -21.69 9.65
N GLY A 176 17.56 -21.21 10.47
CA GLY A 176 17.24 -20.37 11.63
C GLY A 176 16.58 -19.05 11.21
N PHE A 177 16.97 -18.53 10.03
CA PHE A 177 16.41 -17.31 9.47
C PHE A 177 16.51 -17.31 7.96
N VAL A 178 15.53 -16.73 7.27
CA VAL A 178 15.53 -16.49 5.83
C VAL A 178 14.94 -15.11 5.52
N GLU A 179 15.40 -14.48 4.44
CA GLU A 179 14.81 -13.25 3.91
C GLU A 179 14.96 -13.16 2.39
N GLN A 180 14.20 -12.30 1.75
CA GLN A 180 14.31 -12.02 0.33
C GLN A 180 15.47 -11.06 0.06
N HIS A 181 16.70 -11.50 0.23
CA HIS A 181 17.91 -10.67 0.12
C HIS A 181 18.24 -10.16 -1.31
N SER A 182 17.55 -10.65 -2.34
CA SER A 182 17.79 -10.30 -3.75
C SER A 182 17.14 -8.99 -4.20
N THR A 183 16.34 -8.32 -3.36
CA THR A 183 15.65 -7.07 -3.71
C THR A 183 16.09 -5.91 -2.82
N ALA A 184 16.19 -4.72 -3.41
CA ALA A 184 16.53 -3.51 -2.69
C ALA A 184 15.57 -3.20 -1.53
N TYR A 185 14.29 -3.55 -1.67
CA TYR A 185 13.29 -3.33 -0.63
C TYR A 185 13.62 -4.04 0.69
N TYR A 186 14.12 -5.27 0.63
CA TYR A 186 14.55 -6.03 1.82
C TYR A 186 15.96 -5.65 2.26
N SER A 187 16.90 -5.51 1.32
CA SER A 187 18.29 -5.17 1.61
C SER A 187 18.46 -3.76 2.17
N ALA A 188 17.50 -2.86 1.95
CA ALA A 188 17.53 -1.50 2.48
C ALA A 188 17.66 -1.46 4.01
N ALA A 189 17.03 -2.40 4.72
CA ALA A 189 17.13 -2.47 6.17
C ALA A 189 18.59 -2.56 6.65
N TRP A 190 19.39 -3.40 6.00
CA TRP A 190 20.81 -3.57 6.29
C TRP A 190 21.62 -2.31 5.95
N ILE A 191 21.33 -1.68 4.81
CA ILE A 191 22.00 -0.44 4.38
C ILE A 191 21.75 0.69 5.38
N HIS A 192 20.50 0.87 5.81
CA HIS A 192 20.12 1.88 6.80
C HIS A 192 20.74 1.58 8.18
N GLY A 193 20.85 0.31 8.58
CA GLY A 193 21.53 -0.13 9.79
C GLY A 193 23.02 0.23 9.83
N PHE A 194 23.63 0.52 8.69
CA PHE A 194 24.99 1.08 8.58
C PHE A 194 25.02 2.59 8.36
N GLY A 195 23.88 3.27 8.42
CA GLY A 195 23.76 4.72 8.20
C GLY A 195 23.82 5.12 6.74
N GLY A 196 23.81 4.15 5.80
CA GLY A 196 23.76 4.40 4.37
C GLY A 196 22.33 4.61 3.87
N SER A 197 22.19 4.98 2.59
CA SER A 197 20.92 5.10 1.89
C SER A 197 21.03 4.56 0.46
N ILE A 198 19.93 4.02 -0.08
CA ILE A 198 19.86 3.63 -1.49
C ILE A 198 19.73 4.86 -2.39
N ILE A 199 18.99 5.87 -1.93
CA ILE A 199 18.78 7.14 -2.63
C ILE A 199 18.55 8.24 -1.59
N ASP A 200 19.07 9.44 -1.85
CA ASP A 200 18.81 10.61 -1.00
C ASP A 200 17.62 11.46 -1.50
N ASP A 201 17.29 12.50 -0.74
CA ASP A 201 16.19 13.43 -1.06
C ASP A 201 16.42 14.21 -2.37
N SER A 202 17.68 14.29 -2.85
CA SER A 202 18.02 14.91 -4.13
C SER A 202 17.88 13.97 -5.32
N GLY A 203 17.62 12.68 -5.06
CA GLY A 203 17.58 11.63 -6.06
C GLY A 203 18.95 11.05 -6.41
N THR A 204 20.00 11.33 -5.62
CA THR A 204 21.33 10.76 -5.82
C THR A 204 21.34 9.31 -5.33
N PRO A 205 21.64 8.34 -6.19
CA PRO A 205 21.73 6.93 -5.76
C PRO A 205 23.00 6.71 -4.94
N PHE A 206 22.89 5.91 -3.89
CA PHE A 206 23.98 5.52 -2.99
C PHE A 206 24.88 6.69 -2.54
N PRO A 207 24.29 7.73 -1.90
CA PRO A 207 25.02 8.95 -1.54
C PRO A 207 26.18 8.69 -0.58
N ASP A 208 26.13 7.63 0.22
CA ASP A 208 27.21 7.13 1.07
C ASP A 208 27.65 5.73 0.60
N GLU A 209 28.48 5.70 -0.43
CA GLU A 209 28.98 4.45 -1.03
C GLU A 209 29.75 3.58 -0.01
N GLN A 210 30.47 4.17 0.94
CA GLN A 210 31.25 3.41 1.92
C GLN A 210 30.32 2.67 2.90
N ALA A 211 29.31 3.32 3.44
CA ALA A 211 28.32 2.71 4.34
C ALA A 211 27.55 1.59 3.63
N VAL A 212 27.13 1.82 2.37
CA VAL A 212 26.46 0.81 1.54
C VAL A 212 27.35 -0.42 1.33
N GLN A 213 28.63 -0.23 0.97
CA GLN A 213 29.56 -1.35 0.79
C GLN A 213 29.80 -2.12 2.08
N GLN A 214 29.92 -1.45 3.22
CA GLN A 214 30.06 -2.09 4.53
C GLN A 214 28.82 -2.93 4.87
N ALA A 215 27.63 -2.35 4.71
CA ALA A 215 26.36 -3.04 4.93
C ALA A 215 26.23 -4.30 4.08
N LEU A 216 26.50 -4.22 2.78
CA LEU A 216 26.40 -5.36 1.88
C LEU A 216 27.42 -6.46 2.22
N ARG A 217 28.66 -6.11 2.57
CA ARG A 217 29.66 -7.10 3.01
C ARG A 217 29.26 -7.78 4.32
N TYR A 218 28.70 -7.02 5.23
CA TYR A 218 28.20 -7.55 6.50
C TYR A 218 27.02 -8.50 6.27
N HIS A 219 26.04 -8.08 5.48
CA HIS A 219 24.87 -8.87 5.14
C HIS A 219 25.20 -10.20 4.45
N LEU A 220 26.23 -10.24 3.62
CA LEU A 220 26.68 -11.48 2.94
C LEU A 220 27.04 -12.62 3.90
N LYS A 221 27.41 -12.34 5.16
CA LYS A 221 27.64 -13.39 6.18
C LYS A 221 26.34 -14.15 6.47
N PHE A 222 25.23 -13.43 6.58
CA PHE A 222 23.89 -13.99 6.82
C PHE A 222 23.38 -14.74 5.60
N VAL A 223 23.55 -14.15 4.41
CA VAL A 223 23.17 -14.77 3.14
C VAL A 223 23.85 -16.12 2.95
N ALA A 224 25.10 -16.30 3.41
CA ALA A 224 25.81 -17.55 3.34
C ALA A 224 25.15 -18.70 4.13
N LEU A 225 24.29 -18.39 5.09
CA LEU A 225 23.52 -19.35 5.89
C LEU A 225 22.10 -19.54 5.39
N MET A 226 21.69 -18.85 4.32
CA MET A 226 20.36 -18.93 3.70
C MET A 226 20.38 -19.81 2.45
N PRO A 227 19.21 -20.16 1.88
CA PRO A 227 19.16 -20.79 0.57
C PRO A 227 19.78 -19.89 -0.50
N GLY A 228 20.39 -20.47 -1.51
CA GLY A 228 21.00 -19.72 -2.63
C GLY A 228 19.96 -18.93 -3.46
N GLU A 229 18.70 -19.35 -3.45
CA GLU A 229 17.58 -18.66 -4.09
C GLU A 229 16.57 -18.25 -3.01
N THR A 230 16.34 -16.96 -2.89
CA THR A 230 15.48 -16.36 -1.86
C THR A 230 14.50 -15.35 -2.45
N GLU A 231 13.84 -15.74 -3.54
CA GLU A 231 12.67 -15.03 -4.04
C GLU A 231 11.50 -15.10 -3.04
N TYR A 232 10.59 -14.16 -3.09
CA TYR A 232 9.46 -14.04 -2.16
C TYR A 232 8.71 -15.37 -1.93
N ASN A 233 8.39 -16.08 -3.00
CA ASN A 233 7.68 -17.35 -2.90
C ASN A 233 8.50 -18.43 -2.17
N THR A 234 9.80 -18.48 -2.37
CA THR A 234 10.71 -19.42 -1.72
C THR A 234 10.76 -19.13 -0.22
N VAL A 235 11.02 -17.88 0.16
CA VAL A 235 11.06 -17.44 1.58
C VAL A 235 9.75 -17.72 2.28
N ASN A 236 8.64 -17.29 1.67
CA ASN A 236 7.30 -17.48 2.22
C ASN A 236 6.98 -18.98 2.41
N THR A 237 7.28 -19.82 1.42
CA THR A 237 7.08 -21.28 1.50
C THR A 237 7.90 -21.90 2.62
N LEU A 238 9.18 -21.55 2.74
CA LEU A 238 10.04 -22.09 3.82
C LEU A 238 9.50 -21.72 5.20
N PHE A 239 9.05 -20.50 5.38
CA PHE A 239 8.48 -20.06 6.66
C PHE A 239 7.14 -20.75 6.94
N LEU A 240 6.21 -20.78 5.97
CA LEU A 240 4.89 -21.39 6.13
C LEU A 240 4.93 -22.91 6.34
N GLU A 241 5.93 -23.59 5.77
CA GLU A 241 6.15 -25.03 5.98
C GLU A 241 6.92 -25.34 7.28
N GLY A 242 7.32 -24.33 8.07
CA GLY A 242 8.12 -24.51 9.29
C GLY A 242 9.53 -24.99 9.01
N LYS A 243 10.07 -24.70 7.82
CA LYS A 243 11.47 -24.97 7.44
C LYS A 243 12.38 -23.76 7.72
N ALA A 244 11.84 -22.61 8.00
CA ALA A 244 12.53 -21.45 8.56
C ALA A 244 11.91 -21.07 9.90
N ASP A 245 12.76 -20.79 10.89
CA ASP A 245 12.32 -20.44 12.24
C ASP A 245 11.88 -18.99 12.31
N ALA A 246 12.58 -18.10 11.58
CA ALA A 246 12.28 -16.69 11.49
C ALA A 246 12.46 -16.16 10.04
N THR A 247 11.84 -15.01 9.78
CA THR A 247 11.93 -14.29 8.51
C THR A 247 11.74 -12.79 8.69
N ILE A 248 12.14 -12.00 7.71
CA ILE A 248 11.70 -10.62 7.55
C ILE A 248 10.53 -10.63 6.59
N GLY A 249 9.40 -10.06 7.02
CA GLY A 249 8.18 -9.99 6.22
C GLY A 249 7.26 -8.85 6.64
N GLY A 250 6.29 -8.53 5.81
CA GLY A 250 5.30 -7.50 6.11
C GLY A 250 3.97 -8.06 6.59
N PRO A 251 3.04 -7.19 7.03
CA PRO A 251 1.70 -7.58 7.52
C PRO A 251 0.91 -8.49 6.58
N TRP A 252 1.15 -8.38 5.28
CA TRP A 252 0.50 -9.22 4.26
C TRP A 252 0.81 -10.73 4.39
N MET A 253 1.86 -11.10 5.12
CA MET A 253 2.19 -12.52 5.40
C MET A 253 1.37 -13.11 6.55
N VAL A 254 0.84 -12.28 7.45
CA VAL A 254 0.15 -12.71 8.67
C VAL A 254 -1.06 -13.62 8.40
N PRO A 255 -1.97 -13.30 7.45
CA PRO A 255 -3.10 -14.19 7.17
C PRO A 255 -2.67 -15.58 6.73
N SER A 256 -1.65 -15.68 5.87
CA SER A 256 -1.12 -16.97 5.40
C SER A 256 -0.42 -17.75 6.52
N ALA A 257 0.34 -17.07 7.38
CA ALA A 257 1.01 -17.69 8.52
C ALA A 257 -0.02 -18.26 9.52
N ARG A 258 -1.06 -17.50 9.84
CA ARG A 258 -2.17 -17.96 10.69
C ARG A 258 -2.90 -19.16 10.09
N SER A 259 -3.20 -19.11 8.78
CA SER A 259 -3.87 -20.21 8.06
C SER A 259 -3.02 -21.48 8.02
N ALA A 260 -1.69 -21.34 7.98
CA ALA A 260 -0.75 -22.46 8.07
C ALA A 260 -0.60 -23.01 9.51
N GLY A 261 -1.27 -22.41 10.51
CA GLY A 261 -1.20 -22.83 11.91
C GLY A 261 0.11 -22.46 12.60
N ILE A 262 0.80 -21.43 12.11
CA ILE A 262 2.03 -20.91 12.74
C ILE A 262 1.64 -20.10 13.98
N ASP A 263 2.25 -20.42 15.12
CA ASP A 263 2.25 -19.58 16.31
C ASP A 263 3.21 -18.42 16.05
N LEU A 264 2.66 -17.36 15.45
CA LEU A 264 3.44 -16.24 14.92
C LEU A 264 3.83 -15.26 16.03
N GLY A 265 5.12 -15.09 16.21
CA GLY A 265 5.72 -13.99 16.96
C GLY A 265 6.17 -12.87 16.05
N ILE A 266 6.15 -11.64 16.55
CA ILE A 266 6.56 -10.42 15.84
C ILE A 266 7.42 -9.60 16.78
N ALA A 267 8.54 -9.10 16.27
CA ALA A 267 9.47 -8.29 17.06
C ALA A 267 10.02 -7.13 16.23
N PRO A 268 10.57 -6.11 16.88
CA PRO A 268 11.39 -5.10 16.22
C PRO A 268 12.58 -5.74 15.50
N MET A 269 13.07 -5.05 14.47
CA MET A 269 14.28 -5.47 13.77
C MET A 269 15.50 -5.40 14.72
N PRO A 270 16.48 -6.33 14.59
CA PRO A 270 17.67 -6.31 15.43
C PRO A 270 18.55 -5.08 15.18
N THR A 271 19.33 -4.71 16.19
CA THR A 271 20.32 -3.63 16.11
C THR A 271 21.64 -4.17 15.56
N VAL A 272 22.29 -3.43 14.67
CA VAL A 272 23.62 -3.77 14.14
C VAL A 272 24.67 -3.48 15.22
N ASP A 273 25.38 -4.51 15.65
CA ASP A 273 26.39 -4.39 16.74
C ASP A 273 27.53 -3.42 16.40
N GLU A 274 27.95 -3.35 15.13
CA GLU A 274 29.06 -2.49 14.71
C GLU A 274 28.70 -0.99 14.74
N THR A 275 27.44 -0.63 14.56
CA THR A 275 27.01 0.78 14.42
C THR A 275 26.12 1.24 15.56
N GLY A 276 25.45 0.32 16.28
CA GLY A 276 24.41 0.63 17.24
C GLY A 276 23.10 1.12 16.63
N LEU A 277 22.97 1.09 15.28
CA LEU A 277 21.75 1.45 14.58
C LEU A 277 20.88 0.21 14.36
N GLN A 278 19.57 0.37 14.50
CA GLN A 278 18.62 -0.70 14.19
C GLN A 278 18.56 -0.93 12.68
N LEU A 279 18.34 -2.18 12.26
CA LEU A 279 17.93 -2.46 10.88
C LEU A 279 16.63 -1.74 10.60
N ALA A 280 16.61 -0.85 9.62
CA ALA A 280 15.48 0.05 9.37
C ALA A 280 14.92 -0.15 7.95
N PRO A 281 13.87 -0.99 7.79
CA PRO A 281 13.21 -1.16 6.49
C PRO A 281 12.52 0.11 6.01
N TYR A 282 12.22 0.18 4.73
CA TYR A 282 11.32 1.22 4.21
C TYR A 282 9.90 1.04 4.74
N SER A 283 9.23 2.17 5.00
CA SER A 283 7.79 2.19 5.25
C SER A 283 7.04 2.40 3.95
N GLY A 284 6.09 1.52 3.65
CA GLY A 284 5.18 1.63 2.52
C GLY A 284 3.88 2.31 2.94
N VAL A 285 3.52 3.44 2.32
CA VAL A 285 2.24 4.10 2.58
C VAL A 285 1.23 3.66 1.54
N GLN A 286 0.17 3.02 1.99
CA GLN A 286 -0.94 2.60 1.16
C GLN A 286 -2.05 3.65 1.21
N GLY A 287 -2.64 3.93 0.07
CA GLY A 287 -3.69 4.95 0.01
C GLY A 287 -4.46 4.93 -1.29
N ILE A 288 -5.42 5.84 -1.39
CA ILE A 288 -6.27 5.97 -2.56
C ILE A 288 -5.83 7.15 -3.43
N HIS A 289 -5.71 6.88 -4.71
CA HIS A 289 -5.38 7.85 -5.76
C HIS A 289 -6.62 8.15 -6.60
N VAL A 290 -6.74 9.37 -7.08
CA VAL A 290 -7.84 9.80 -7.96
C VAL A 290 -7.30 10.03 -9.37
N LEU A 291 -7.93 9.45 -10.38
CA LEU A 291 -7.61 9.76 -11.76
C LEU A 291 -8.22 11.10 -12.16
N LYS A 292 -7.53 11.85 -13.05
CA LYS A 292 -7.93 13.21 -13.44
C LYS A 292 -9.35 13.27 -14.01
N TYR A 293 -9.75 12.29 -14.83
CA TYR A 293 -11.08 12.27 -15.44
C TYR A 293 -12.20 12.08 -14.40
N ALA A 294 -11.96 11.27 -13.35
CA ALA A 294 -12.91 11.12 -12.27
C ALA A 294 -13.03 12.40 -11.44
N ALA A 295 -11.89 13.05 -11.13
CA ALA A 295 -11.89 14.33 -10.44
C ALA A 295 -12.67 15.43 -11.21
N GLU A 296 -12.62 15.43 -12.55
CA GLU A 296 -13.30 16.39 -13.41
C GLU A 296 -14.79 16.06 -13.61
N LYS A 297 -15.12 14.79 -13.87
CA LYS A 297 -16.47 14.39 -14.30
C LYS A 297 -17.36 13.89 -13.14
N LYS A 298 -16.76 13.33 -12.07
CA LYS A 298 -17.46 12.76 -10.93
C LYS A 298 -17.06 13.45 -9.61
N THR A 299 -16.74 14.74 -9.68
CA THR A 299 -16.19 15.53 -8.57
C THR A 299 -16.97 15.37 -7.27
N ALA A 300 -18.30 15.38 -7.32
CA ALA A 300 -19.16 15.28 -6.13
C ALA A 300 -19.01 13.91 -5.46
N ALA A 301 -19.11 12.82 -6.23
CA ALA A 301 -18.97 11.46 -5.73
C ALA A 301 -17.55 11.19 -5.20
N VAL A 302 -16.51 11.68 -5.88
CA VAL A 302 -15.12 11.57 -5.43
C VAL A 302 -14.92 12.31 -4.10
N LYS A 303 -15.44 13.52 -3.94
CA LYS A 303 -15.36 14.27 -2.68
C LYS A 303 -16.08 13.57 -1.54
N GLU A 304 -17.26 13.02 -1.79
CA GLU A 304 -18.04 12.26 -0.81
C GLU A 304 -17.28 11.02 -0.35
N LEU A 305 -16.72 10.25 -1.29
CA LEU A 305 -15.87 9.09 -0.99
C LEU A 305 -14.63 9.48 -0.17
N LEU A 306 -13.88 10.50 -0.61
CA LEU A 306 -12.67 10.93 0.11
C LEU A 306 -12.98 11.48 1.50
N ALA A 307 -14.12 12.15 1.68
CA ALA A 307 -14.56 12.61 2.99
C ALA A 307 -14.84 11.43 3.95
N ALA A 308 -15.46 10.36 3.46
CA ALA A 308 -15.64 9.13 4.22
C ALA A 308 -14.29 8.46 4.55
N LEU A 309 -13.42 8.32 3.57
CA LEU A 309 -12.09 7.69 3.75
C LEU A 309 -11.10 8.53 4.59
N SER A 310 -11.40 9.80 4.84
CA SER A 310 -10.61 10.66 5.75
C SER A 310 -10.93 10.46 7.23
N LYS A 311 -11.97 9.70 7.55
CA LYS A 311 -12.40 9.48 8.93
C LYS A 311 -11.53 8.46 9.65
N PRO A 312 -11.32 8.58 10.98
CA PRO A 312 -10.53 7.60 11.73
C PRO A 312 -11.15 6.20 11.73
N GLU A 313 -12.47 6.06 11.63
CA GLU A 313 -13.17 4.78 11.66
C GLU A 313 -12.68 3.82 10.57
N ILE A 314 -12.43 4.32 9.36
CA ILE A 314 -11.86 3.48 8.28
C ILE A 314 -10.42 3.07 8.58
N GLY A 315 -9.60 3.97 9.14
CA GLY A 315 -8.23 3.65 9.56
C GLY A 315 -8.20 2.55 10.60
N THR A 316 -9.07 2.63 11.62
CA THR A 316 -9.25 1.57 12.63
C THR A 316 -9.69 0.26 11.99
N ALA A 317 -10.71 0.28 11.11
CA ALA A 317 -11.18 -0.93 10.42
C ALA A 317 -10.09 -1.60 9.59
N LEU A 318 -9.26 -0.82 8.89
CA LEU A 318 -8.15 -1.34 8.08
C LEU A 318 -7.03 -1.91 8.96
N ALA A 319 -6.68 -1.25 10.06
CA ALA A 319 -5.70 -1.75 11.01
C ALA A 319 -6.09 -3.11 11.58
N LEU A 320 -7.34 -3.25 12.04
CA LEU A 320 -7.86 -4.51 12.58
C LEU A 320 -7.94 -5.61 11.51
N ALA A 321 -8.25 -5.27 10.26
CA ALA A 321 -8.34 -6.24 9.18
C ALA A 321 -6.98 -6.73 8.66
N SER A 322 -5.98 -5.88 8.66
CA SER A 322 -4.68 -6.14 8.00
C SER A 322 -3.49 -6.20 8.95
N GLY A 323 -3.62 -5.71 10.19
CA GLY A 323 -2.51 -5.52 11.11
C GLY A 323 -1.55 -4.39 10.69
N CYS A 324 -1.98 -3.49 9.78
CA CYS A 324 -1.20 -2.32 9.37
C CYS A 324 -1.44 -1.13 10.29
N ALA A 325 -0.51 -0.17 10.30
CA ALA A 325 -0.64 1.01 11.13
C ALA A 325 -1.45 2.11 10.41
N PRO A 326 -2.50 2.68 11.03
CA PRO A 326 -3.31 3.73 10.42
C PRO A 326 -2.51 4.99 10.09
N ALA A 327 -2.81 5.61 8.95
CA ALA A 327 -2.24 6.91 8.58
C ALA A 327 -2.88 8.09 9.33
N ASN A 328 -4.15 7.96 9.75
CA ASN A 328 -4.84 8.98 10.54
C ASN A 328 -4.48 8.82 12.02
N SER A 329 -3.93 9.88 12.63
CA SER A 329 -3.43 9.87 14.01
C SER A 329 -4.53 9.67 15.06
N LYS A 330 -5.78 10.02 14.75
CA LYS A 330 -6.93 9.82 15.64
C LYS A 330 -7.27 8.34 15.88
N CYS A 331 -6.86 7.45 14.99
CA CYS A 331 -7.04 6.02 15.19
C CYS A 331 -6.28 5.49 16.43
N TYR A 332 -5.21 6.18 16.84
CA TYR A 332 -4.41 5.80 18.01
C TYR A 332 -5.04 6.21 19.35
N ASP A 333 -6.21 6.84 19.32
CA ASP A 333 -7.05 7.04 20.51
C ASP A 333 -7.87 5.76 20.83
N ASP A 334 -7.93 4.78 19.91
CA ASP A 334 -8.62 3.51 20.07
C ASP A 334 -7.64 2.43 20.61
N ALA A 335 -7.99 1.86 21.76
CA ALA A 335 -7.21 0.80 22.40
C ALA A 335 -7.05 -0.45 21.52
N GLN A 336 -8.04 -0.78 20.69
CA GLN A 336 -7.95 -1.93 19.78
C GLN A 336 -6.82 -1.76 18.75
N VAL A 337 -6.53 -0.52 18.35
CA VAL A 337 -5.43 -0.18 17.45
C VAL A 337 -4.10 -0.18 18.19
N THR A 338 -4.05 0.48 19.37
CA THR A 338 -2.79 0.63 20.14
C THR A 338 -2.34 -0.65 20.83
N ASP A 339 -3.26 -1.57 21.13
CA ASP A 339 -2.94 -2.87 21.75
C ASP A 339 -2.60 -3.94 20.70
N ASP A 340 -2.77 -3.67 19.39
CA ASP A 340 -2.36 -4.62 18.35
C ASP A 340 -0.82 -4.73 18.30
N PRO A 341 -0.25 -5.94 18.46
CA PRO A 341 1.19 -6.15 18.48
C PRO A 341 1.90 -5.69 17.20
N MET A 342 1.25 -5.81 16.04
CA MET A 342 1.80 -5.35 14.76
C MET A 342 1.93 -3.83 14.74
N VAL A 343 0.86 -3.14 15.17
CA VAL A 343 0.85 -1.67 15.23
C VAL A 343 1.90 -1.17 16.23
N GLN A 344 2.04 -1.85 17.40
CA GLN A 344 3.05 -1.49 18.38
C GLN A 344 4.46 -1.56 17.81
N VAL A 345 4.81 -2.66 17.13
CA VAL A 345 6.15 -2.84 16.55
C VAL A 345 6.39 -1.87 15.38
N MET A 346 5.39 -1.58 14.55
CA MET A 346 5.55 -0.63 13.44
C MET A 346 5.74 0.83 13.88
N ARG A 347 5.47 1.15 15.15
CA ARG A 347 5.63 2.50 15.72
C ARG A 347 6.98 2.72 16.38
N THR A 348 7.72 1.65 16.64
CA THR A 348 9.07 1.71 17.23
C THR A 348 10.14 1.89 16.16
#